data_20e4bdaed4082e47ee09d1cd16dede24
#
_entry.id   20e4bdaed4082e47ee09d1cd16dede24
#
_cell.length_a   1.000
_cell.length_b   1.000
_cell.length_c   1.000
_cell.angle_alpha   90.00
_cell.angle_beta   90.00
_cell.angle_gamma   90.00
#
_symmetry.space_group_name_H-M   'P 1'
#
loop_
_entity.id
_entity.type
_entity.pdbx_description
1 polymer ?
#
loop_
_entity_poly.entity_id
_entity_poly.type
_entity_poly.pdbx_seq_one_letter_code
_entity_poly.pdbx_strand_id
1 'polypeptide(L)'
;MEYTRLGSTGVQVSPLCLGTWRFGQESGGVVETGREEAHTLLDAFAEAGGNFIDTANGYGGGDSERWIGEWLTARDREEFVIASKVYWSQESRFQENLSRKNIRAEIDGSLERLDTDYLDIYYIHRFDDETPVLETLRTLTNLVEEGKVHYLGASTMAAWQLTKALWKAEVDGLERFEVTQPMFHAAHREDVADYLDVCADQDLAVCPYSPLAGGFLTGKYERVGEGVDDVEAPDGSRGALDEMFSEWYVSERGWAVLDAVRAVAEEIDATPAQVALRWLVQQEAFTCVPIVGARNVAQLEDNLGALEIELSDAQSARIDDARTSA
;
A
#
# COMPACT_ATOMS: atom_id res chain seq x y z
N MET A 1 -9.64 7.04 -16.75
CA MET A 1 -8.35 6.73 -16.08
C MET A 1 -7.49 5.92 -17.04
N GLU A 2 -6.20 6.22 -17.18
CA GLU A 2 -5.27 5.39 -17.95
C GLU A 2 -4.72 4.29 -17.03
N TYR A 3 -4.72 3.03 -17.53
CA TYR A 3 -4.20 1.91 -16.75
C TYR A 3 -2.70 1.72 -16.97
N THR A 4 -2.01 1.21 -15.95
CA THR A 4 -0.59 0.86 -16.03
C THR A 4 -0.40 -0.64 -15.86
N ARG A 5 0.70 -1.17 -16.41
CA ARG A 5 1.06 -2.58 -16.22
C ARG A 5 1.71 -2.78 -14.85
N LEU A 6 1.31 -3.80 -14.13
CA LEU A 6 1.83 -4.10 -12.80
C LEU A 6 3.20 -4.81 -12.91
N GLY A 7 4.28 -4.05 -12.95
CA GLY A 7 5.65 -4.55 -13.10
C GLY A 7 5.82 -5.39 -14.37
N SER A 8 6.49 -6.52 -14.27
CA SER A 8 6.72 -7.47 -15.36
C SER A 8 5.49 -8.30 -15.72
N THR A 9 4.40 -8.23 -14.94
CA THR A 9 3.17 -9.00 -15.19
C THR A 9 2.39 -8.45 -16.39
N GLY A 10 1.42 -9.22 -16.90
CA GLY A 10 0.48 -8.76 -17.94
C GLY A 10 -0.74 -8.01 -17.39
N VAL A 11 -0.84 -7.83 -16.07
CA VAL A 11 -2.03 -7.24 -15.42
C VAL A 11 -2.05 -5.73 -15.60
N GLN A 12 -3.22 -5.21 -15.96
CA GLN A 12 -3.49 -3.78 -16.07
C GLN A 12 -4.22 -3.31 -14.80
N VAL A 13 -3.66 -2.32 -14.12
CA VAL A 13 -4.22 -1.75 -12.90
C VAL A 13 -4.38 -0.23 -13.01
N SER A 14 -5.30 0.32 -12.24
CA SER A 14 -5.37 1.76 -12.02
C SER A 14 -4.05 2.26 -11.40
N PRO A 15 -3.55 3.46 -11.77
CA PRO A 15 -2.28 3.99 -11.26
C PRO A 15 -2.26 4.28 -9.76
N LEU A 16 -3.44 4.26 -9.13
CA LEU A 16 -3.61 4.29 -7.67
C LEU A 16 -4.38 3.05 -7.24
N CYS A 17 -4.00 2.47 -6.11
CA CYS A 17 -4.67 1.34 -5.47
C CYS A 17 -5.50 1.84 -4.28
N LEU A 18 -6.74 1.36 -4.13
CA LEU A 18 -7.54 1.67 -2.94
C LEU A 18 -7.15 0.75 -1.78
N GLY A 19 -6.58 1.34 -0.73
CA GLY A 19 -6.24 0.63 0.51
C GLY A 19 -7.40 0.64 1.50
N THR A 20 -7.72 -0.52 2.04
CA THR A 20 -8.89 -0.74 2.90
C THR A 20 -8.55 -1.00 4.37
N TRP A 21 -7.35 -0.64 4.81
CA TRP A 21 -6.93 -0.85 6.21
C TRP A 21 -7.87 -0.26 7.25
N ARG A 22 -8.59 0.83 6.91
CA ARG A 22 -9.53 1.51 7.80
C ARG A 22 -10.90 0.82 7.91
N PHE A 23 -11.22 -0.08 7.00
CA PHE A 23 -12.53 -0.76 6.97
C PHE A 23 -12.66 -1.68 8.18
N GLY A 24 -13.61 -1.40 9.06
CA GLY A 24 -13.81 -2.14 10.29
C GLY A 24 -12.74 -1.93 11.37
N GLN A 25 -11.73 -1.09 11.12
CA GLN A 25 -10.68 -0.80 12.10
C GLN A 25 -11.23 0.04 13.25
N GLU A 26 -10.99 -0.38 14.48
CA GLU A 26 -11.32 0.38 15.68
C GLU A 26 -10.13 1.20 16.18
N SER A 27 -10.35 2.49 16.40
CA SER A 27 -9.41 3.39 17.04
C SER A 27 -10.12 4.16 18.15
N GLY A 28 -9.61 4.07 19.38
CA GLY A 28 -10.22 4.75 20.52
C GLY A 28 -11.68 4.34 20.80
N GLY A 29 -12.09 3.12 20.44
CA GLY A 29 -13.46 2.62 20.60
C GLY A 29 -14.46 3.09 19.52
N VAL A 30 -13.95 3.66 18.43
CA VAL A 30 -14.76 4.10 17.29
C VAL A 30 -14.27 3.36 16.03
N VAL A 31 -15.21 2.83 15.25
CA VAL A 31 -14.91 2.26 13.92
C VAL A 31 -14.54 3.39 12.96
N GLU A 32 -13.35 3.33 12.36
CA GLU A 32 -12.84 4.41 11.49
C GLU A 32 -13.62 4.57 10.19
N THR A 33 -13.99 3.46 9.56
CA THR A 33 -14.83 3.41 8.36
C THR A 33 -15.80 2.25 8.51
N GLY A 34 -17.08 2.57 8.59
CA GLY A 34 -18.14 1.57 8.71
C GLY A 34 -18.49 0.94 7.36
N ARG A 35 -19.29 -0.12 7.38
CA ARG A 35 -19.65 -0.91 6.19
C ARG A 35 -20.27 -0.09 5.06
N GLU A 36 -21.26 0.77 5.38
CA GLU A 36 -21.94 1.59 4.37
C GLU A 36 -21.00 2.61 3.72
N GLU A 37 -20.11 3.20 4.52
CA GLU A 37 -19.11 4.13 4.05
C GLU A 37 -18.01 3.42 3.23
N ALA A 38 -17.63 2.20 3.62
CA ALA A 38 -16.71 1.36 2.85
C ALA A 38 -17.26 1.05 1.45
N HIS A 39 -18.55 0.65 1.34
CA HIS A 39 -19.19 0.43 0.05
C HIS A 39 -19.27 1.72 -0.77
N THR A 40 -19.57 2.86 -0.15
CA THR A 40 -19.59 4.17 -0.82
C THR A 40 -18.21 4.54 -1.40
N LEU A 41 -17.12 4.25 -0.66
CA LEU A 41 -15.75 4.47 -1.13
C LEU A 41 -15.38 3.53 -2.29
N LEU A 42 -15.75 2.26 -2.19
CA LEU A 42 -15.54 1.27 -3.25
C LEU A 42 -16.31 1.66 -4.53
N ASP A 43 -17.57 2.12 -4.41
CA ASP A 43 -18.36 2.62 -5.52
C ASP A 43 -17.70 3.83 -6.19
N ALA A 44 -17.34 4.84 -5.42
CA ALA A 44 -16.70 6.04 -5.94
C ALA A 44 -15.36 5.73 -6.64
N PHE A 45 -14.57 4.78 -6.09
CA PHE A 45 -13.34 4.35 -6.72
C PHE A 45 -13.57 3.64 -8.06
N ALA A 46 -14.52 2.70 -8.10
CA ALA A 46 -14.88 1.96 -9.32
C ALA A 46 -15.49 2.89 -10.38
N GLU A 47 -16.38 3.83 -10.01
CA GLU A 47 -16.97 4.82 -10.91
C GLU A 47 -15.93 5.75 -11.53
N ALA A 48 -14.85 6.06 -10.80
CA ALA A 48 -13.70 6.79 -11.32
C ALA A 48 -12.80 5.95 -12.26
N GLY A 49 -13.09 4.65 -12.44
CA GLY A 49 -12.32 3.70 -13.23
C GLY A 49 -11.20 3.01 -12.48
N GLY A 50 -11.19 3.07 -11.14
CA GLY A 50 -10.26 2.32 -10.31
C GLY A 50 -10.62 0.84 -10.30
N ASN A 51 -9.61 -0.03 -10.42
CA ASN A 51 -9.81 -1.47 -10.43
C ASN A 51 -8.90 -2.23 -9.46
N PHE A 52 -7.98 -1.58 -8.78
CA PHE A 52 -7.03 -2.23 -7.90
C PHE A 52 -7.34 -1.93 -6.42
N ILE A 53 -7.68 -2.97 -5.64
CA ILE A 53 -8.08 -2.89 -4.24
C ILE A 53 -7.14 -3.74 -3.39
N ASP A 54 -6.59 -3.15 -2.33
CA ASP A 54 -5.69 -3.79 -1.38
C ASP A 54 -6.35 -3.96 -0.01
N THR A 55 -6.42 -5.21 0.46
CA THR A 55 -6.89 -5.59 1.79
C THR A 55 -5.91 -6.52 2.49
N ALA A 56 -6.28 -7.08 3.63
CA ALA A 56 -5.57 -8.14 4.34
C ALA A 56 -6.53 -8.93 5.25
N ASN A 57 -6.19 -10.19 5.53
CA ASN A 57 -6.97 -11.05 6.41
C ASN A 57 -7.23 -10.45 7.81
N GLY A 58 -6.29 -9.63 8.31
CA GLY A 58 -6.37 -9.01 9.64
C GLY A 58 -7.09 -7.66 9.70
N TYR A 59 -7.40 -7.02 8.57
CA TYR A 59 -7.99 -5.68 8.58
C TYR A 59 -9.42 -5.70 9.14
N GLY A 60 -9.65 -4.90 10.19
CA GLY A 60 -10.94 -4.88 10.89
C GLY A 60 -11.36 -6.25 11.44
N GLY A 61 -10.41 -7.15 11.79
CA GLY A 61 -10.74 -8.50 12.20
C GLY A 61 -11.37 -9.35 11.09
N GLY A 62 -11.07 -9.07 9.84
CA GLY A 62 -11.60 -9.71 8.65
C GLY A 62 -12.82 -8.99 8.03
N ASP A 63 -13.30 -7.91 8.64
CA ASP A 63 -14.44 -7.15 8.12
C ASP A 63 -14.12 -6.47 6.79
N SER A 64 -12.87 -6.02 6.60
CA SER A 64 -12.44 -5.45 5.34
C SER A 64 -12.64 -6.41 4.16
N GLU A 65 -12.20 -7.67 4.29
CA GLU A 65 -12.42 -8.70 3.26
C GLU A 65 -13.92 -9.03 3.10
N ARG A 66 -14.69 -9.16 4.18
CA ARG A 66 -16.13 -9.44 4.10
C ARG A 66 -16.89 -8.34 3.36
N TRP A 67 -16.63 -7.08 3.66
CA TRP A 67 -17.34 -5.96 3.01
C TRP A 67 -16.95 -5.79 1.55
N ILE A 68 -15.69 -6.09 1.18
CA ILE A 68 -15.30 -6.16 -0.23
C ILE A 68 -16.01 -7.32 -0.93
N GLY A 69 -16.08 -8.51 -0.32
CA GLY A 69 -16.81 -9.66 -0.85
C GLY A 69 -18.29 -9.34 -1.09
N GLU A 70 -18.98 -8.79 -0.09
CA GLU A 70 -20.35 -8.34 -0.21
C GLU A 70 -20.54 -7.32 -1.37
N TRP A 71 -19.62 -6.38 -1.51
CA TRP A 71 -19.63 -5.38 -2.56
C TRP A 71 -19.42 -6.00 -3.95
N LEU A 72 -18.57 -7.01 -4.08
CA LEU A 72 -18.30 -7.73 -5.32
C LEU A 72 -19.50 -8.56 -5.83
N THR A 73 -20.42 -9.01 -4.96
CA THR A 73 -21.56 -9.85 -5.35
C THR A 73 -22.44 -9.24 -6.45
N ALA A 74 -22.47 -7.92 -6.57
CA ALA A 74 -23.25 -7.19 -7.57
C ALA A 74 -22.41 -6.75 -8.79
N ARG A 75 -21.15 -7.22 -8.91
CA ARG A 75 -20.19 -6.77 -9.92
C ARG A 75 -19.51 -7.95 -10.61
N ASP A 76 -18.93 -7.69 -11.77
CA ASP A 76 -18.07 -8.66 -12.43
C ASP A 76 -16.72 -8.71 -11.70
N ARG A 77 -16.40 -9.85 -11.07
CA ARG A 77 -15.15 -10.07 -10.32
C ARG A 77 -13.90 -9.86 -11.20
N GLU A 78 -13.99 -10.19 -12.48
CA GLU A 78 -12.89 -10.08 -13.46
C GLU A 78 -12.52 -8.61 -13.78
N GLU A 79 -13.37 -7.65 -13.47
CA GLU A 79 -13.06 -6.23 -13.66
C GLU A 79 -12.12 -5.67 -12.60
N PHE A 80 -11.89 -6.41 -11.49
CA PHE A 80 -11.12 -5.95 -10.34
C PHE A 80 -9.89 -6.82 -10.07
N VAL A 81 -8.80 -6.16 -9.68
CA VAL A 81 -7.59 -6.76 -9.14
C VAL A 81 -7.64 -6.66 -7.63
N ILE A 82 -7.82 -7.78 -6.95
CA ILE A 82 -7.96 -7.86 -5.49
C ILE A 82 -6.69 -8.44 -4.89
N ALA A 83 -6.05 -7.66 -4.03
CA ALA A 83 -4.91 -8.10 -3.25
C ALA A 83 -5.28 -8.33 -1.78
N SER A 84 -4.85 -9.46 -1.22
CA SER A 84 -4.90 -9.69 0.23
C SER A 84 -3.54 -10.18 0.76
N LYS A 85 -3.43 -10.36 2.09
CA LYS A 85 -2.14 -10.60 2.74
C LYS A 85 -2.24 -11.68 3.81
N VAL A 86 -1.11 -12.38 4.05
CA VAL A 86 -0.96 -13.39 5.10
C VAL A 86 0.26 -13.11 5.98
N TYR A 87 0.08 -13.26 7.24
CA TYR A 87 1.07 -13.40 8.31
C TYR A 87 0.35 -13.68 9.62
N TRP A 88 -0.49 -12.73 10.08
CA TRP A 88 -1.31 -12.90 11.28
C TRP A 88 -2.44 -13.88 11.01
N SER A 89 -2.74 -14.71 12.01
CA SER A 89 -3.86 -15.63 11.91
C SER A 89 -5.12 -15.02 12.53
N GLN A 90 -6.24 -15.16 11.83
CA GLN A 90 -7.55 -14.77 12.35
C GLN A 90 -8.12 -15.84 13.28
N GLU A 91 -7.67 -17.08 13.15
CA GLU A 91 -8.22 -18.21 13.87
C GLU A 91 -7.35 -18.69 15.04
N SER A 92 -6.06 -18.40 15.03
CA SER A 92 -5.13 -18.94 16.02
C SER A 92 -3.96 -18.00 16.31
N ARG A 93 -3.93 -17.47 17.53
CA ARG A 93 -2.79 -16.70 18.06
C ARG A 93 -1.43 -17.43 18.07
N PHE A 94 -1.41 -18.73 17.79
CA PHE A 94 -0.19 -19.53 17.73
C PHE A 94 0.35 -19.76 16.32
N GLN A 95 -0.26 -19.15 15.31
CA GLN A 95 0.08 -19.35 13.90
C GLN A 95 0.40 -18.05 13.17
N GLU A 96 0.85 -17.03 13.89
CA GLU A 96 1.32 -15.77 13.29
C GLU A 96 2.70 -15.98 12.65
N ASN A 97 2.72 -16.53 11.43
CA ASN A 97 3.93 -16.90 10.72
C ASN A 97 3.63 -17.20 9.24
N LEU A 98 4.66 -17.55 8.48
CA LEU A 98 4.56 -17.94 7.07
C LEU A 98 4.73 -19.45 6.85
N SER A 99 4.40 -20.26 7.86
CA SER A 99 4.40 -21.72 7.70
C SER A 99 3.33 -22.18 6.71
N ARG A 100 3.55 -23.32 6.09
CA ARG A 100 2.57 -23.97 5.21
C ARG A 100 1.19 -24.10 5.86
N LYS A 101 1.17 -24.43 7.14
CA LYS A 101 -0.08 -24.61 7.87
C LYS A 101 -0.87 -23.31 7.95
N ASN A 102 -0.20 -22.19 8.28
CA ASN A 102 -0.85 -20.90 8.40
C ASN A 102 -1.28 -20.37 7.03
N ILE A 103 -0.38 -20.36 6.05
CA ILE A 103 -0.70 -19.87 4.69
C ILE A 103 -1.92 -20.58 4.11
N ARG A 104 -2.02 -21.92 4.27
CA ARG A 104 -3.15 -22.70 3.78
C ARG A 104 -4.45 -22.37 4.47
N ALA A 105 -4.44 -22.20 5.78
CA ALA A 105 -5.65 -21.86 6.53
C ALA A 105 -6.13 -20.43 6.20
N GLU A 106 -5.19 -19.49 6.13
CA GLU A 106 -5.54 -18.09 5.92
C GLU A 106 -6.00 -17.78 4.49
N ILE A 107 -5.47 -18.45 3.45
CA ILE A 107 -5.98 -18.28 2.09
C ILE A 107 -7.43 -18.77 1.98
N ASP A 108 -7.73 -19.93 2.56
CA ASP A 108 -9.10 -20.48 2.53
C ASP A 108 -10.07 -19.53 3.25
N GLY A 109 -9.67 -18.98 4.40
CA GLY A 109 -10.47 -17.99 5.14
C GLY A 109 -10.62 -16.66 4.38
N SER A 110 -9.58 -16.17 3.69
CA SER A 110 -9.65 -14.95 2.87
C SER A 110 -10.60 -15.11 1.69
N LEU A 111 -10.51 -16.25 0.98
CA LEU A 111 -11.41 -16.56 -0.14
C LEU A 111 -12.87 -16.69 0.32
N GLU A 112 -13.11 -17.30 1.48
CA GLU A 112 -14.46 -17.38 2.08
C GLU A 112 -15.00 -15.98 2.42
N ARG A 113 -14.19 -15.11 3.07
CA ARG A 113 -14.63 -13.75 3.44
C ARG A 113 -14.88 -12.86 2.23
N LEU A 114 -14.06 -13.00 1.18
CA LEU A 114 -14.17 -12.24 -0.08
C LEU A 114 -15.24 -12.81 -1.03
N ASP A 115 -15.82 -13.97 -0.73
CA ASP A 115 -16.78 -14.69 -1.59
C ASP A 115 -16.29 -14.85 -3.04
N THR A 116 -15.04 -15.33 -3.19
CA THR A 116 -14.36 -15.51 -4.49
C THR A 116 -13.51 -16.77 -4.47
N ASP A 117 -13.23 -17.32 -5.66
CA ASP A 117 -12.44 -18.54 -5.81
C ASP A 117 -10.92 -18.24 -5.91
N TYR A 118 -10.54 -16.97 -6.14
CA TYR A 118 -9.13 -16.58 -6.32
C TYR A 118 -8.84 -15.17 -5.84
N LEU A 119 -7.56 -14.93 -5.51
CA LEU A 119 -6.94 -13.61 -5.36
C LEU A 119 -6.07 -13.31 -6.59
N ASP A 120 -6.08 -12.07 -7.04
CA ASP A 120 -5.14 -11.64 -8.08
C ASP A 120 -3.72 -11.55 -7.52
N ILE A 121 -3.58 -10.99 -6.31
CA ILE A 121 -2.28 -10.84 -5.64
C ILE A 121 -2.41 -11.34 -4.20
N TYR A 122 -1.46 -12.18 -3.79
CA TYR A 122 -1.35 -12.59 -2.38
C TYR A 122 0.01 -12.21 -1.82
N TYR A 123 0.00 -11.28 -0.87
CA TYR A 123 1.22 -10.82 -0.23
C TYR A 123 1.58 -11.64 1.00
N ILE A 124 2.86 -11.89 1.20
CA ILE A 124 3.35 -12.05 2.56
C ILE A 124 3.32 -10.64 3.21
N HIS A 125 2.64 -10.50 4.36
CA HIS A 125 2.43 -9.20 5.00
C HIS A 125 3.71 -8.64 5.64
N ARG A 126 4.61 -9.54 6.05
CA ARG A 126 5.96 -9.26 6.51
C ARG A 126 6.84 -10.49 6.37
N PHE A 127 8.15 -10.29 6.45
CA PHE A 127 9.08 -11.41 6.47
C PHE A 127 8.97 -12.18 7.80
N ASP A 128 9.15 -13.50 7.73
CA ASP A 128 9.19 -14.41 8.88
C ASP A 128 10.60 -14.99 9.03
N ASP A 129 11.29 -14.59 10.10
CA ASP A 129 12.65 -15.02 10.37
C ASP A 129 12.74 -16.48 10.89
N GLU A 130 11.63 -17.04 11.36
CA GLU A 130 11.57 -18.38 11.96
C GLU A 130 11.19 -19.46 10.94
N THR A 131 10.36 -19.10 9.93
CA THR A 131 9.96 -20.07 8.88
C THR A 131 11.01 -20.06 7.75
N PRO A 132 11.53 -21.24 7.33
CA PRO A 132 12.41 -21.31 6.18
C PRO A 132 11.76 -20.75 4.93
N VAL A 133 12.38 -19.77 4.27
CA VAL A 133 11.81 -19.09 3.09
C VAL A 133 11.37 -20.06 1.97
N LEU A 134 12.04 -21.22 1.81
CA LEU A 134 11.63 -22.24 0.87
C LEU A 134 10.32 -22.93 1.21
N GLU A 135 9.98 -23.06 2.50
CA GLU A 135 8.67 -23.58 2.90
C GLU A 135 7.56 -22.61 2.47
N THR A 136 7.78 -21.34 2.73
CA THR A 136 6.86 -20.26 2.32
C THR A 136 6.71 -20.23 0.80
N LEU A 137 7.80 -20.11 0.04
CA LEU A 137 7.76 -20.01 -1.42
C LEU A 137 7.11 -21.24 -2.08
N ARG A 138 7.43 -22.46 -1.63
CA ARG A 138 6.79 -23.68 -2.15
C ARG A 138 5.30 -23.72 -1.85
N THR A 139 4.89 -23.23 -0.70
CA THR A 139 3.48 -23.17 -0.35
C THR A 139 2.73 -22.19 -1.23
N LEU A 140 3.30 -20.99 -1.42
CA LEU A 140 2.73 -19.96 -2.28
C LEU A 140 2.67 -20.41 -3.74
N THR A 141 3.74 -21.06 -4.26
CA THR A 141 3.75 -21.66 -5.61
C THR A 141 2.61 -22.64 -5.79
N ASN A 142 2.37 -23.53 -4.82
CA ASN A 142 1.24 -24.46 -4.90
C ASN A 142 -0.12 -23.74 -4.96
N LEU A 143 -0.28 -22.57 -4.31
CA LEU A 143 -1.53 -21.80 -4.40
C LEU A 143 -1.73 -21.21 -5.80
N VAL A 144 -0.65 -20.82 -6.48
CA VAL A 144 -0.71 -20.39 -7.88
C VAL A 144 -1.05 -21.56 -8.81
N GLU A 145 -0.40 -22.71 -8.63
CA GLU A 145 -0.69 -23.93 -9.40
C GLU A 145 -2.12 -24.45 -9.20
N GLU A 146 -2.70 -24.23 -8.02
CA GLU A 146 -4.09 -24.56 -7.68
C GLU A 146 -5.11 -23.53 -8.23
N GLY A 147 -4.64 -22.39 -8.76
CA GLY A 147 -5.47 -21.32 -9.27
C GLY A 147 -6.15 -20.46 -8.18
N LYS A 148 -5.74 -20.59 -6.91
CA LYS A 148 -6.24 -19.76 -5.81
C LYS A 148 -5.61 -18.37 -5.77
N VAL A 149 -4.46 -18.20 -6.39
CA VAL A 149 -3.68 -16.95 -6.45
C VAL A 149 -3.11 -16.80 -7.84
N HIS A 150 -3.14 -15.61 -8.42
CA HIS A 150 -2.52 -15.38 -9.73
C HIS A 150 -1.09 -14.88 -9.61
N TYR A 151 -0.80 -13.96 -8.71
CA TYR A 151 0.54 -13.37 -8.53
C TYR A 151 0.91 -13.29 -7.06
N LEU A 152 2.20 -13.41 -6.78
CA LEU A 152 2.73 -13.32 -5.43
C LEU A 152 3.29 -11.93 -5.16
N GLY A 153 3.07 -11.45 -3.93
CA GLY A 153 3.60 -10.18 -3.46
C GLY A 153 4.38 -10.31 -2.14
N ALA A 154 5.22 -9.31 -1.87
CA ALA A 154 5.98 -9.24 -0.62
C ALA A 154 5.88 -7.86 0.01
N SER A 155 5.61 -7.80 1.32
CA SER A 155 5.55 -6.56 2.08
C SER A 155 6.48 -6.61 3.29
N THR A 156 6.87 -5.45 3.78
CA THR A 156 7.57 -5.24 5.06
C THR A 156 8.75 -6.20 5.26
N MET A 157 9.79 -6.06 4.43
CA MET A 157 11.02 -6.84 4.48
C MET A 157 12.24 -6.02 4.03
N ALA A 158 13.41 -6.45 4.43
CA ALA A 158 14.67 -5.82 4.01
C ALA A 158 15.07 -6.21 2.57
N ALA A 159 15.87 -5.39 1.90
CA ALA A 159 16.39 -5.64 0.56
C ALA A 159 17.05 -7.02 0.40
N TRP A 160 17.89 -7.41 1.37
CA TRP A 160 18.56 -8.72 1.35
C TRP A 160 17.60 -9.90 1.50
N GLN A 161 16.48 -9.71 2.22
CA GLN A 161 15.44 -10.75 2.38
C GLN A 161 14.68 -10.93 1.07
N LEU A 162 14.32 -9.83 0.41
CA LEU A 162 13.69 -9.85 -0.92
C LEU A 162 14.62 -10.53 -1.95
N THR A 163 15.87 -10.08 -2.05
CA THR A 163 16.88 -10.68 -2.95
C THR A 163 17.06 -12.19 -2.70
N LYS A 164 17.11 -12.59 -1.42
CA LYS A 164 17.22 -14.00 -1.05
C LYS A 164 16.00 -14.82 -1.51
N ALA A 165 14.79 -14.26 -1.35
CA ALA A 165 13.55 -14.92 -1.75
C ALA A 165 13.47 -15.08 -3.27
N LEU A 166 13.77 -14.01 -4.03
CA LEU A 166 13.79 -14.01 -5.49
C LEU A 166 14.83 -15.01 -6.04
N TRP A 167 16.06 -14.97 -5.53
CA TRP A 167 17.09 -15.94 -5.90
C TRP A 167 16.68 -17.39 -5.60
N LYS A 168 16.05 -17.62 -4.45
CA LYS A 168 15.58 -18.97 -4.09
C LYS A 168 14.44 -19.44 -4.99
N ALA A 169 13.53 -18.56 -5.36
CA ALA A 169 12.47 -18.89 -6.32
C ALA A 169 13.07 -19.30 -7.67
N GLU A 170 14.01 -18.53 -8.20
CA GLU A 170 14.67 -18.81 -9.48
C GLU A 170 15.43 -20.14 -9.47
N VAL A 171 16.28 -20.38 -8.45
CA VAL A 171 17.12 -21.59 -8.37
C VAL A 171 16.29 -22.86 -8.18
N ASP A 172 15.21 -22.80 -7.43
CA ASP A 172 14.34 -23.95 -7.13
C ASP A 172 13.17 -24.09 -8.14
N GLY A 173 13.05 -23.21 -9.15
CA GLY A 173 11.98 -23.23 -10.16
C GLY A 173 10.59 -23.00 -9.57
N LEU A 174 10.48 -22.04 -8.63
CA LEU A 174 9.26 -21.68 -7.94
C LEU A 174 8.75 -20.34 -8.46
N GLU A 175 7.45 -20.04 -8.19
CA GLU A 175 6.89 -18.72 -8.42
C GLU A 175 7.63 -17.65 -7.59
N ARG A 176 7.87 -16.50 -8.21
CA ARG A 176 8.56 -15.38 -7.58
C ARG A 176 7.57 -14.30 -7.11
N PHE A 177 8.02 -13.41 -6.28
CA PHE A 177 7.30 -12.17 -6.03
C PHE A 177 7.38 -11.26 -7.26
N GLU A 178 6.24 -10.78 -7.72
CA GLU A 178 6.12 -9.84 -8.85
C GLU A 178 5.80 -8.42 -8.39
N VAL A 179 5.26 -8.30 -7.18
CA VAL A 179 4.79 -7.04 -6.60
C VAL A 179 5.35 -6.87 -5.20
N THR A 180 5.73 -5.66 -4.86
CA THR A 180 6.23 -5.33 -3.51
C THR A 180 5.42 -4.21 -2.87
N GLN A 181 5.31 -4.27 -1.54
CA GLN A 181 4.57 -3.29 -0.76
C GLN A 181 5.43 -2.76 0.40
N PRO A 182 6.39 -1.85 0.15
CA PRO A 182 7.18 -1.18 1.18
C PRO A 182 6.46 0.05 1.74
N MET A 183 6.89 0.54 2.93
CA MET A 183 6.64 1.92 3.29
C MET A 183 7.48 2.83 2.39
N PHE A 184 6.84 3.63 1.54
CA PHE A 184 7.55 4.53 0.65
C PHE A 184 6.74 5.79 0.37
N HIS A 185 7.36 6.93 0.61
CA HIS A 185 6.85 8.26 0.32
C HIS A 185 8.01 9.25 0.15
N ALA A 186 7.75 10.45 -0.31
CA ALA A 186 8.78 11.41 -0.66
C ALA A 186 9.80 11.66 0.48
N ALA A 187 9.38 11.66 1.75
CA ALA A 187 10.26 11.86 2.90
C ALA A 187 10.97 10.58 3.39
N HIS A 188 10.73 9.40 2.79
CA HIS A 188 11.26 8.10 3.26
C HIS A 188 12.05 7.34 2.18
N ARG A 189 12.46 8.00 1.09
CA ARG A 189 13.11 7.31 -0.03
C ARG A 189 14.50 6.76 0.32
N GLU A 190 15.33 7.51 1.04
CA GLU A 190 16.68 7.06 1.37
C GLU A 190 16.68 5.83 2.28
N ASP A 191 15.72 5.74 3.17
CA ASP A 191 15.59 4.63 4.12
C ASP A 191 15.25 3.30 3.43
N VAL A 192 14.73 3.37 2.19
CA VAL A 192 14.36 2.21 1.37
C VAL A 192 15.12 2.15 0.03
N ALA A 193 16.18 2.93 -0.16
CA ALA A 193 16.91 3.03 -1.42
C ALA A 193 17.40 1.67 -1.92
N ASP A 194 18.12 0.91 -1.10
CA ASP A 194 18.61 -0.44 -1.45
C ASP A 194 17.46 -1.38 -1.84
N TYR A 195 16.29 -1.24 -1.21
CA TYR A 195 15.11 -2.04 -1.53
C TYR A 195 14.53 -1.67 -2.90
N LEU A 196 14.47 -0.38 -3.20
CA LEU A 196 13.98 0.13 -4.48
C LEU A 196 14.93 -0.23 -5.63
N ASP A 197 16.25 -0.27 -5.37
CA ASP A 197 17.25 -0.73 -6.35
C ASP A 197 17.01 -2.19 -6.72
N VAL A 198 16.69 -3.05 -5.76
CA VAL A 198 16.30 -4.45 -6.04
C VAL A 198 15.01 -4.49 -6.86
N CYS A 199 14.02 -3.64 -6.56
CA CYS A 199 12.77 -3.60 -7.32
C CYS A 199 13.01 -3.19 -8.78
N ALA A 200 13.86 -2.19 -9.00
CA ALA A 200 14.23 -1.72 -10.34
C ALA A 200 15.02 -2.78 -11.14
N ASP A 201 16.02 -3.41 -10.51
CA ASP A 201 16.83 -4.47 -11.14
C ASP A 201 16.00 -5.70 -11.54
N GLN A 202 14.99 -6.01 -10.72
CA GLN A 202 14.16 -7.21 -10.90
C GLN A 202 12.82 -6.95 -11.60
N ASP A 203 12.55 -5.73 -12.08
CA ASP A 203 11.30 -5.29 -12.73
C ASP A 203 10.05 -5.60 -11.88
N LEU A 204 10.13 -5.35 -10.56
CA LEU A 204 9.02 -5.55 -9.64
C LEU A 204 8.13 -4.30 -9.60
N ALA A 205 6.81 -4.49 -9.52
CA ALA A 205 5.92 -3.40 -9.18
C ALA A 205 6.10 -2.99 -7.71
N VAL A 206 6.08 -1.69 -7.44
CA VAL A 206 6.13 -1.12 -6.10
C VAL A 206 4.78 -0.49 -5.77
N CYS A 207 4.06 -1.08 -4.82
CA CYS A 207 2.77 -0.60 -4.34
C CYS A 207 2.92 -0.04 -2.91
N PRO A 208 3.45 1.19 -2.73
CA PRO A 208 3.81 1.66 -1.40
C PRO A 208 2.60 1.87 -0.51
N TYR A 209 2.71 1.41 0.76
CA TYR A 209 1.78 1.82 1.80
C TYR A 209 2.25 3.12 2.45
N SER A 210 1.30 3.83 3.09
CA SER A 210 1.53 5.17 3.67
C SER A 210 2.13 6.20 2.69
N PRO A 211 1.65 6.28 1.43
CA PRO A 211 2.24 7.16 0.42
C PRO A 211 2.21 8.65 0.80
N LEU A 212 1.29 9.02 1.68
CA LEU A 212 1.16 10.38 2.24
C LEU A 212 1.72 10.50 3.67
N ALA A 213 2.62 9.58 4.09
CA ALA A 213 3.22 9.60 5.43
C ALA A 213 2.15 9.69 6.54
N GLY A 214 1.15 8.80 6.54
CA GLY A 214 0.05 8.85 7.50
C GLY A 214 -0.84 10.11 7.40
N GLY A 215 -0.72 10.86 6.31
CA GLY A 215 -1.38 12.14 6.07
C GLY A 215 -0.50 13.35 6.38
N PHE A 216 0.76 13.18 6.77
CA PHE A 216 1.70 14.28 7.01
C PHE A 216 1.91 15.13 5.74
N LEU A 217 2.11 14.47 4.60
CA LEU A 217 2.35 15.13 3.31
C LEU A 217 1.08 15.75 2.67
N THR A 218 -0.07 15.72 3.36
CA THR A 218 -1.27 16.45 2.89
C THR A 218 -1.24 17.95 3.21
N GLY A 219 -0.24 18.40 3.97
CA GLY A 219 -0.09 19.81 4.33
C GLY A 219 -0.94 20.30 5.49
N LYS A 220 -1.73 19.42 6.13
CA LYS A 220 -2.65 19.82 7.22
C LYS A 220 -2.01 19.97 8.60
N TYR A 221 -0.76 19.56 8.75
CA TYR A 221 0.00 19.66 9.99
C TYR A 221 0.88 20.89 9.98
N GLU A 222 1.01 21.55 11.12
CA GLU A 222 1.84 22.74 11.28
C GLU A 222 2.87 22.52 12.39
N ARG A 223 4.08 23.09 12.19
CA ARG A 223 5.13 23.10 13.21
C ARG A 223 4.87 24.28 14.16
N VAL A 224 4.68 24.03 15.45
CA VAL A 224 4.27 25.06 16.42
C VAL A 224 5.35 25.45 17.42
N GLY A 225 6.48 24.75 17.48
CA GLY A 225 7.58 24.96 18.42
C GLY A 225 8.96 24.84 17.78
N GLU A 226 10.00 24.75 18.65
CA GLU A 226 11.38 24.56 18.22
C GLU A 226 11.73 23.09 18.04
N GLY A 227 10.97 22.15 18.63
CA GLY A 227 11.13 20.71 18.47
C GLY A 227 10.63 20.22 17.12
N VAL A 228 11.27 19.19 16.58
CA VAL A 228 10.85 18.55 15.33
C VAL A 228 9.45 17.93 15.48
N ASP A 229 9.15 17.44 16.70
CA ASP A 229 7.90 16.76 17.05
C ASP A 229 6.82 17.72 17.58
N ASP A 230 7.10 19.02 17.62
CA ASP A 230 6.13 20.03 18.04
C ASP A 230 5.13 20.29 16.90
N VAL A 231 4.17 19.37 16.76
CA VAL A 231 3.19 19.34 15.65
C VAL A 231 1.81 19.71 16.14
N GLU A 232 1.20 20.72 15.54
CA GLU A 232 -0.23 20.95 15.66
C GLU A 232 -0.98 20.03 14.69
N ALA A 233 -1.74 19.11 15.26
CA ALA A 233 -2.50 18.11 14.52
C ALA A 233 -4.01 18.44 14.57
N PRO A 234 -4.70 18.51 13.42
CA PRO A 234 -6.15 18.70 13.41
C PRO A 234 -6.88 17.60 14.18
N ASP A 235 -7.96 17.97 14.87
CA ASP A 235 -8.81 17.03 15.61
C ASP A 235 -9.25 15.85 14.73
N GLY A 236 -9.16 14.63 15.27
CA GLY A 236 -9.51 13.41 14.57
C GLY A 236 -8.53 13.02 13.46
N SER A 237 -7.43 13.74 13.25
CA SER A 237 -6.37 13.33 12.33
C SER A 237 -5.57 12.17 12.94
N ARG A 238 -4.78 11.45 12.09
CA ARG A 238 -3.92 10.38 12.58
C ARG A 238 -2.90 10.89 13.59
N GLY A 239 -2.32 12.08 13.36
CA GLY A 239 -1.36 12.68 14.30
C GLY A 239 -1.95 13.07 15.66
N ALA A 240 -3.28 13.25 15.75
CA ALA A 240 -3.96 13.49 17.01
C ALA A 240 -4.36 12.20 17.75
N LEU A 241 -4.44 11.06 17.06
CA LEU A 241 -4.97 9.80 17.59
C LEU A 241 -3.90 8.72 17.77
N ASP A 242 -2.79 8.80 17.04
CA ASP A 242 -1.73 7.77 17.01
C ASP A 242 -0.45 8.34 17.65
N GLU A 243 -0.11 7.83 18.83
CA GLU A 243 1.09 8.24 19.59
C GLU A 243 2.40 7.97 18.83
N MET A 244 2.41 7.00 17.91
CA MET A 244 3.58 6.65 17.10
C MET A 244 3.71 7.52 15.83
N PHE A 245 2.72 8.38 15.55
CA PHE A 245 2.69 9.17 14.31
C PHE A 245 3.96 10.02 14.13
N SER A 246 4.36 10.75 15.17
CA SER A 246 5.55 11.62 15.11
C SER A 246 6.82 10.80 14.90
N GLU A 247 6.98 9.67 15.60
CA GLU A 247 8.15 8.79 15.45
C GLU A 247 8.28 8.23 14.02
N TRP A 248 7.17 7.94 13.35
CA TRP A 248 7.17 7.29 12.05
C TRP A 248 7.25 8.26 10.87
N TYR A 249 6.70 9.46 11.01
CA TYR A 249 6.49 10.33 9.87
C TYR A 249 7.08 11.75 10.03
N VAL A 250 7.35 12.19 11.25
CA VAL A 250 7.83 13.56 11.50
C VAL A 250 9.34 13.58 11.68
N SER A 251 10.03 14.37 10.88
CA SER A 251 11.48 14.56 10.94
C SER A 251 11.85 15.90 10.30
N GLU A 252 13.05 16.41 10.53
CA GLU A 252 13.52 17.62 9.82
C GLU A 252 13.46 17.43 8.30
N ARG A 253 13.87 16.26 7.81
CA ARG A 253 13.73 15.87 6.41
C ARG A 253 12.26 15.88 5.98
N GLY A 254 11.36 15.33 6.81
CA GLY A 254 9.92 15.32 6.56
C GLY A 254 9.36 16.72 6.36
N TRP A 255 9.73 17.66 7.24
CA TRP A 255 9.33 19.06 7.12
C TRP A 255 9.87 19.73 5.87
N ALA A 256 11.16 19.55 5.55
CA ALA A 256 11.75 20.11 4.34
C ALA A 256 11.06 19.60 3.07
N VAL A 257 10.74 18.30 3.02
CA VAL A 257 9.97 17.71 1.91
C VAL A 257 8.56 18.26 1.85
N LEU A 258 7.87 18.38 2.98
CA LEU A 258 6.52 18.97 3.02
C LEU A 258 6.50 20.41 2.49
N ASP A 259 7.49 21.22 2.87
CA ASP A 259 7.60 22.60 2.38
C ASP A 259 7.84 22.64 0.86
N ALA A 260 8.69 21.74 0.32
CA ALA A 260 8.89 21.61 -1.12
C ALA A 260 7.59 21.16 -1.84
N VAL A 261 6.87 20.19 -1.28
CA VAL A 261 5.59 19.72 -1.81
C VAL A 261 4.54 20.83 -1.81
N ARG A 262 4.43 21.61 -0.71
CA ARG A 262 3.54 22.78 -0.62
C ARG A 262 3.85 23.84 -1.67
N ALA A 263 5.14 24.15 -1.85
CA ALA A 263 5.57 25.12 -2.85
C ALA A 263 5.25 24.69 -4.28
N VAL A 264 5.44 23.40 -4.60
CA VAL A 264 5.06 22.86 -5.92
C VAL A 264 3.54 22.87 -6.08
N ALA A 265 2.79 22.51 -5.07
CA ALA A 265 1.33 22.50 -5.09
C ALA A 265 0.75 23.90 -5.39
N GLU A 266 1.29 24.94 -4.75
CA GLU A 266 0.90 26.33 -5.01
C GLU A 266 1.22 26.77 -6.47
N GLU A 267 2.36 26.34 -7.02
CA GLU A 267 2.75 26.68 -8.39
C GLU A 267 1.81 26.12 -9.48
N ILE A 268 1.22 24.94 -9.25
CA ILE A 268 0.40 24.25 -10.25
C ILE A 268 -1.10 24.21 -9.90
N ASP A 269 -1.52 24.96 -8.87
CA ASP A 269 -2.90 24.99 -8.37
C ASP A 269 -3.44 23.58 -8.02
N ALA A 270 -2.62 22.79 -7.32
CA ALA A 270 -2.94 21.44 -6.85
C ALA A 270 -2.89 21.36 -5.33
N THR A 271 -3.35 20.24 -4.74
CA THR A 271 -3.17 19.99 -3.31
C THR A 271 -1.80 19.35 -3.01
N PRO A 272 -1.23 19.52 -1.82
CA PRO A 272 -0.02 18.82 -1.42
C PRO A 272 -0.16 17.28 -1.51
N ALA A 273 -1.34 16.73 -1.25
CA ALA A 273 -1.63 15.31 -1.38
C ALA A 273 -1.48 14.86 -2.85
N GLN A 274 -2.05 15.61 -3.78
CA GLN A 274 -1.94 15.33 -5.22
C GLN A 274 -0.48 15.34 -5.68
N VAL A 275 0.29 16.37 -5.28
CA VAL A 275 1.71 16.47 -5.63
C VAL A 275 2.51 15.29 -5.08
N ALA A 276 2.32 14.95 -3.80
CA ALA A 276 3.03 13.83 -3.18
C ALA A 276 2.70 12.48 -3.83
N LEU A 277 1.44 12.25 -4.20
CA LEU A 277 1.01 11.04 -4.91
C LEU A 277 1.52 11.03 -6.35
N ARG A 278 1.44 12.16 -7.06
CA ARG A 278 1.95 12.26 -8.44
C ARG A 278 3.46 12.01 -8.51
N TRP A 279 4.23 12.52 -7.54
CA TRP A 279 5.65 12.23 -7.44
C TRP A 279 5.93 10.72 -7.36
N LEU A 280 5.11 9.95 -6.64
CA LEU A 280 5.23 8.49 -6.58
C LEU A 280 4.85 7.82 -7.91
N VAL A 281 3.73 8.22 -8.51
CA VAL A 281 3.26 7.64 -9.78
C VAL A 281 4.26 7.92 -10.94
N GLN A 282 5.01 9.02 -10.88
CA GLN A 282 6.01 9.40 -11.89
C GLN A 282 7.40 8.80 -11.65
N GLN A 283 7.59 7.81 -10.76
CA GLN A 283 8.87 7.12 -10.63
C GLN A 283 9.17 6.35 -11.93
N GLU A 284 10.34 6.61 -12.54
CA GLU A 284 10.72 6.02 -13.82
C GLU A 284 11.44 4.66 -13.69
N ALA A 285 12.10 4.42 -12.55
CA ALA A 285 12.93 3.23 -12.36
C ALA A 285 12.12 1.93 -12.20
N PHE A 286 10.85 2.03 -11.81
CA PHE A 286 9.93 0.91 -11.59
C PHE A 286 8.48 1.38 -11.70
N THR A 287 7.55 0.46 -11.98
CA THR A 287 6.13 0.77 -11.89
C THR A 287 5.75 1.03 -10.44
N CYS A 288 5.28 2.24 -10.14
CA CYS A 288 4.84 2.63 -8.80
C CYS A 288 3.32 2.87 -8.77
N VAL A 289 2.62 2.10 -7.93
CA VAL A 289 1.17 2.18 -7.74
C VAL A 289 0.86 2.42 -6.26
N PRO A 290 0.79 3.70 -5.81
CA PRO A 290 0.57 4.03 -4.40
C PRO A 290 -0.78 3.51 -3.89
N ILE A 291 -0.75 2.94 -2.67
CA ILE A 291 -1.96 2.49 -1.96
C ILE A 291 -2.51 3.66 -1.15
N VAL A 292 -3.62 4.22 -1.61
CA VAL A 292 -4.28 5.36 -0.98
C VAL A 292 -5.42 4.91 -0.09
N GLY A 293 -5.44 5.38 1.15
CA GLY A 293 -6.57 5.25 2.05
C GLY A 293 -7.36 6.57 2.09
N ALA A 294 -8.67 6.49 2.17
CA ALA A 294 -9.55 7.64 2.36
C ALA A 294 -10.55 7.36 3.48
N ARG A 295 -10.99 8.41 4.17
CA ARG A 295 -12.06 8.33 5.18
C ARG A 295 -13.44 8.65 4.62
N ASN A 296 -13.48 9.36 3.48
CA ASN A 296 -14.69 9.76 2.79
C ASN A 296 -14.40 9.97 1.30
N VAL A 297 -15.47 10.12 0.52
CA VAL A 297 -15.38 10.29 -0.94
C VAL A 297 -14.58 11.54 -1.32
N ALA A 298 -14.73 12.66 -0.61
CA ALA A 298 -13.99 13.88 -0.94
C ALA A 298 -12.46 13.72 -0.82
N GLN A 299 -11.99 12.95 0.17
CA GLN A 299 -10.55 12.61 0.28
C GLN A 299 -10.11 11.64 -0.84
N LEU A 300 -10.98 10.73 -1.23
CA LEU A 300 -10.68 9.82 -2.33
C LEU A 300 -10.58 10.60 -3.65
N GLU A 301 -11.53 11.48 -3.93
CA GLU A 301 -11.53 12.35 -5.11
C GLU A 301 -10.31 13.26 -5.16
N ASP A 302 -9.92 13.86 -4.02
CA ASP A 302 -8.68 14.65 -3.93
C ASP A 302 -7.44 13.80 -4.27
N ASN A 303 -7.33 12.60 -3.71
CA ASN A 303 -6.24 11.67 -4.03
C ASN A 303 -6.22 11.29 -5.52
N LEU A 304 -7.39 11.00 -6.11
CA LEU A 304 -7.51 10.65 -7.53
C LEU A 304 -7.13 11.83 -8.44
N GLY A 305 -7.33 13.06 -8.00
CA GLY A 305 -6.87 14.27 -8.70
C GLY A 305 -5.36 14.31 -8.95
N ALA A 306 -4.56 13.51 -8.24
CA ALA A 306 -3.14 13.33 -8.54
C ALA A 306 -2.89 12.79 -9.97
N LEU A 307 -3.85 12.12 -10.56
CA LEU A 307 -3.74 11.58 -11.92
C LEU A 307 -4.02 12.62 -13.02
N GLU A 308 -4.58 13.78 -12.65
CA GLU A 308 -4.92 14.87 -13.56
C GLU A 308 -3.81 15.94 -13.66
N ILE A 309 -2.78 15.86 -12.81
CA ILE A 309 -1.64 16.78 -12.79
C ILE A 309 -0.38 16.08 -13.31
N GLU A 310 0.59 16.89 -13.71
CA GLU A 310 1.92 16.44 -14.14
C GLU A 310 3.00 17.28 -13.47
N LEU A 311 4.02 16.64 -12.91
CA LEU A 311 5.19 17.32 -12.37
C LEU A 311 6.28 17.39 -13.43
N SER A 312 6.83 18.57 -13.66
CA SER A 312 8.04 18.72 -14.46
C SER A 312 9.25 18.12 -13.73
N ASP A 313 10.31 17.79 -14.49
CA ASP A 313 11.58 17.31 -13.94
C ASP A 313 12.13 18.24 -12.85
N ALA A 314 12.00 19.58 -13.04
CA ALA A 314 12.45 20.57 -12.07
C ALA A 314 11.64 20.55 -10.77
N GLN A 315 10.34 20.28 -10.83
CA GLN A 315 9.48 20.15 -9.66
C GLN A 315 9.76 18.86 -8.91
N SER A 316 9.89 17.74 -9.62
CA SER A 316 10.29 16.46 -9.03
C SER A 316 11.66 16.55 -8.38
N ALA A 317 12.66 17.15 -9.06
CA ALA A 317 14.00 17.36 -8.51
C ALA A 317 13.98 18.23 -7.24
N ARG A 318 13.13 19.27 -7.15
CA ARG A 318 12.98 20.08 -5.94
C ARG A 318 12.52 19.26 -4.73
N ILE A 319 11.56 18.36 -4.93
CA ILE A 319 11.10 17.44 -3.87
C ILE A 319 12.24 16.48 -3.50
N ASP A 320 12.96 15.99 -4.49
CA ASP A 320 14.12 15.11 -4.30
C ASP A 320 15.26 15.78 -3.54
N ASP A 321 15.62 17.02 -3.88
CA ASP A 321 16.72 17.78 -3.26
C ASP A 321 16.38 18.20 -1.81
N ALA A 322 15.12 18.45 -1.49
CA ALA A 322 14.68 18.80 -0.14
C ALA A 322 15.05 17.74 0.91
N ARG A 323 15.15 16.47 0.51
CA ARG A 323 15.53 15.34 1.37
C ARG A 323 17.00 15.36 1.80
N THR A 324 17.87 15.88 0.95
CA THR A 324 19.32 15.88 1.17
C THR A 324 19.82 17.14 1.84
N SER A 325 18.97 18.16 1.97
CA SER A 325 19.31 19.47 2.49
C SER A 325 19.03 19.66 3.99
N ALA A 326 18.44 18.64 4.67
CA ALA A 326 18.00 18.71 6.06
C ALA A 326 18.87 17.90 7.04
#